data_541a775e4e73f940d7f752f1406584cc
#
_entry.id   541a775e4e73f940d7f752f1406584cc
#
_cell.length_a   1.000
_cell.length_b   1.000
_cell.length_c   1.000
_cell.angle_alpha   90.00
_cell.angle_beta   90.00
_cell.angle_gamma   90.00
#
_symmetry.space_group_name_H-M   'P 1'
#
loop_
_entity.id
_entity.type
_entity.pdbx_description
1 polymer ?
#
loop_
_entity_poly.entity_id
_entity_poly.type
_entity_poly.pdbx_seq_one_letter_code
_entity_poly.pdbx_strand_id
1 'polypeptide(L)'
;MINITNISKHPFAQYSAEEEIDLEAIYYEQQYYSELLELTKNGVSRFILGQRGHGKSATIHHLMKDLKESKILTILIRRYDDFPEKNNKAYYLYSMIQGIIFELAKYLYANPKLLKKLDKVRKNELGILIEAFYDEWLAEDFLENSIPIKRTKIINIFEKFWNSIVRFANKGANVLAKITSQTILQRLGIVIDSSLSDYEYFQDVKYSEIRQISKNKMVLWQTERFIKILQNLIKTSKIVGFKSIVILFDQIDEVKSINSDINKVADFMEDLLSDTNLLYTHDLSIVISLWSEIKPILNSKNIRFDKFKEVDIRWKNEELIKLLDKRLKFYSVNKNKAVTFASLVPNKMYQDTILNLAGGSPRALLTLMSYIMNEEETGANIGEFSSNAISKGCITFCKKFDYISLQPSRTGKSNDLISWMNKILCLRLVSFTAKQYGDFYKDLNDKAISNHIKQMQKLNIIKNRLLPSENGMATYQVVDPRIIHMIERGVLEFD
;
A
#
# COMPACT_ATOMS: atom_id res chain seq x y z
N MET A 1 -4.28 -22.03 -22.94
CA MET A 1 -3.56 -20.85 -22.43
C MET A 1 -2.79 -20.25 -23.59
N ILE A 2 -2.73 -18.92 -23.64
CA ILE A 2 -1.92 -18.18 -24.63
C ILE A 2 -0.47 -18.20 -24.14
N ASN A 3 0.47 -18.47 -25.03
CA ASN A 3 1.88 -18.49 -24.71
C ASN A 3 2.60 -17.36 -25.47
N ILE A 4 3.32 -16.51 -24.75
CA ILE A 4 4.23 -15.55 -25.36
C ILE A 4 5.56 -16.30 -25.60
N THR A 5 6.04 -16.27 -26.85
CA THR A 5 7.33 -16.90 -27.22
C THR A 5 8.44 -16.40 -26.30
N ASN A 6 9.26 -17.32 -25.77
CA ASN A 6 10.34 -17.04 -24.83
C ASN A 6 9.91 -16.54 -23.42
N ILE A 7 8.65 -16.66 -23.03
CA ILE A 7 8.17 -16.36 -21.67
C ILE A 7 7.78 -17.64 -20.94
N SER A 8 8.23 -17.82 -19.70
CA SER A 8 8.03 -19.03 -18.90
C SER A 8 6.66 -19.15 -18.24
N LYS A 9 6.02 -18.02 -17.89
CA LYS A 9 4.68 -17.95 -17.27
C LYS A 9 4.02 -16.61 -17.61
N HIS A 10 2.70 -16.50 -17.40
CA HIS A 10 1.94 -15.28 -17.69
C HIS A 10 2.52 -14.06 -16.96
N PRO A 11 3.12 -13.08 -17.66
CA PRO A 11 3.86 -12.00 -17.03
C PRO A 11 2.96 -10.91 -16.42
N PHE A 12 1.66 -10.91 -16.72
CA PHE A 12 0.69 -9.91 -16.29
C PHE A 12 -0.42 -10.51 -15.41
N ALA A 13 -0.24 -11.72 -14.86
CA ALA A 13 -1.25 -12.39 -14.05
C ALA A 13 -1.43 -11.72 -12.67
N GLN A 14 -0.37 -11.13 -12.13
CA GLN A 14 -0.35 -10.46 -10.85
C GLN A 14 -0.01 -8.99 -11.02
N TYR A 15 -0.80 -8.12 -10.44
CA TYR A 15 -0.66 -6.66 -10.57
C TYR A 15 -0.80 -5.91 -9.24
N SER A 16 -0.96 -6.63 -8.12
CA SER A 16 -0.83 -6.07 -6.77
C SER A 16 0.51 -6.49 -6.15
N ALA A 17 1.07 -5.61 -5.30
CA ALA A 17 2.35 -5.87 -4.63
C ALA A 17 2.25 -7.04 -3.63
N GLU A 18 1.06 -7.27 -3.09
CA GLU A 18 0.76 -8.31 -2.11
C GLU A 18 0.75 -9.71 -2.73
N GLU A 19 0.29 -9.82 -3.98
CA GLU A 19 0.19 -11.09 -4.70
C GLU A 19 1.47 -11.45 -5.45
N GLU A 20 2.36 -10.48 -5.68
CA GLU A 20 3.55 -10.65 -6.51
C GLU A 20 4.68 -11.31 -5.74
N ILE A 21 4.85 -12.61 -5.93
CA ILE A 21 5.88 -13.43 -5.25
C ILE A 21 7.30 -12.97 -5.63
N ASP A 22 7.47 -12.53 -6.88
CA ASP A 22 8.77 -12.15 -7.44
C ASP A 22 9.00 -10.62 -7.39
N LEU A 23 8.24 -9.88 -6.56
CA LEU A 23 8.25 -8.41 -6.49
C LEU A 23 9.67 -7.84 -6.45
N GLU A 24 10.53 -8.39 -5.63
CA GLU A 24 11.91 -7.95 -5.46
C GLU A 24 12.75 -7.99 -6.75
N ALA A 25 12.52 -9.00 -7.56
CA ALA A 25 13.27 -9.18 -8.80
C ALA A 25 12.76 -8.25 -9.92
N ILE A 26 11.47 -7.91 -9.88
CA ILE A 26 10.81 -7.10 -10.90
C ILE A 26 10.59 -5.65 -10.49
N TYR A 27 10.80 -5.28 -9.21
CA TYR A 27 10.63 -3.92 -8.73
C TYR A 27 11.57 -2.96 -9.47
N TYR A 28 11.01 -1.90 -10.06
CA TYR A 28 11.78 -0.85 -10.72
C TYR A 28 11.98 0.32 -9.75
N GLU A 29 13.24 0.56 -9.39
CA GLU A 29 13.60 1.68 -8.54
C GLU A 29 13.57 3.00 -9.32
N GLN A 30 12.71 3.92 -8.87
CA GLN A 30 12.69 5.30 -9.37
C GLN A 30 13.77 6.15 -8.67
N GLN A 31 14.12 7.29 -9.26
CA GLN A 31 15.21 8.16 -8.75
C GLN A 31 15.06 8.58 -7.29
N TYR A 32 13.84 8.76 -6.81
CA TYR A 32 13.57 9.16 -5.42
C TYR A 32 13.93 8.08 -4.39
N TYR A 33 14.05 6.81 -4.79
CA TYR A 33 14.13 5.70 -3.87
C TYR A 33 15.40 5.72 -3.01
N SER A 34 16.54 6.07 -3.58
CA SER A 34 17.81 6.16 -2.84
C SER A 34 17.75 7.21 -1.71
N GLU A 35 17.16 8.38 -1.97
CA GLU A 35 16.96 9.40 -0.94
C GLU A 35 15.95 8.96 0.11
N LEU A 36 14.84 8.33 -0.30
CA LEU A 36 13.85 7.74 0.60
C LEU A 36 14.51 6.76 1.58
N LEU A 37 15.30 5.84 1.07
CA LEU A 37 15.99 4.83 1.87
C LEU A 37 17.00 5.46 2.84
N GLU A 38 17.87 6.33 2.36
CA GLU A 38 18.92 6.96 3.17
C GLU A 38 18.34 7.78 4.32
N LEU A 39 17.39 8.66 4.04
CA LEU A 39 16.80 9.49 5.07
C LEU A 39 15.97 8.68 6.07
N THR A 40 15.29 7.61 5.62
CA THR A 40 14.59 6.70 6.53
C THR A 40 15.56 5.97 7.45
N LYS A 41 16.72 5.51 6.94
CA LYS A 41 17.81 4.93 7.76
C LYS A 41 18.31 5.88 8.83
N ASN A 42 18.32 7.17 8.54
CA ASN A 42 18.78 8.23 9.44
C ASN A 42 17.70 8.71 10.43
N GLY A 43 16.58 8.00 10.54
CA GLY A 43 15.54 8.30 11.52
C GLY A 43 14.59 9.43 11.14
N VAL A 44 14.55 9.84 9.86
CA VAL A 44 13.67 10.91 9.38
C VAL A 44 12.29 10.34 9.03
N SER A 45 11.26 10.79 9.76
CA SER A 45 9.86 10.46 9.43
C SER A 45 9.41 11.17 8.15
N ARG A 46 8.53 10.51 7.33
CA ARG A 46 8.16 11.04 6.02
C ARG A 46 6.90 10.45 5.43
N PHE A 47 6.44 11.08 4.35
CA PHE A 47 5.29 10.63 3.58
C PHE A 47 5.70 10.03 2.24
N ILE A 48 5.03 8.93 1.88
CA ILE A 48 5.02 8.38 0.53
C ILE A 48 3.65 8.70 -0.05
N LEU A 49 3.60 9.66 -0.94
CA LEU A 49 2.38 10.10 -1.61
C LEU A 49 2.28 9.47 -3.00
N GLY A 50 1.08 9.28 -3.48
CA GLY A 50 0.84 8.77 -4.83
C GLY A 50 -0.61 8.37 -5.01
N GLN A 51 -1.08 8.38 -6.24
CA GLN A 51 -2.44 7.92 -6.56
C GLN A 51 -2.57 6.40 -6.36
N ARG A 52 -3.81 5.90 -6.39
CA ARG A 52 -4.07 4.46 -6.30
C ARG A 52 -3.45 3.73 -7.50
N GLY A 53 -2.76 2.61 -7.23
CA GLY A 53 -2.07 1.85 -8.27
C GLY A 53 -0.69 2.38 -8.68
N HIS A 54 -0.21 3.49 -8.09
CA HIS A 54 1.12 4.06 -8.40
C HIS A 54 2.30 3.35 -7.72
N GLY A 55 2.05 2.26 -6.96
CA GLY A 55 3.12 1.43 -6.41
C GLY A 55 3.59 1.82 -5.01
N LYS A 56 2.80 2.57 -4.22
CA LYS A 56 3.11 2.89 -2.82
C LYS A 56 3.45 1.65 -1.99
N SER A 57 2.57 0.64 -2.00
CA SER A 57 2.79 -0.62 -1.28
C SER A 57 4.01 -1.38 -1.78
N ALA A 58 4.25 -1.40 -3.11
CA ALA A 58 5.46 -2.00 -3.68
C ALA A 58 6.74 -1.31 -3.16
N THR A 59 6.72 0.04 -3.10
CA THR A 59 7.83 0.83 -2.53
C THR A 59 8.04 0.52 -1.04
N ILE A 60 6.96 0.39 -0.26
CA ILE A 60 7.04 0.03 1.17
C ILE A 60 7.63 -1.37 1.35
N HIS A 61 7.22 -2.35 0.55
CA HIS A 61 7.77 -3.71 0.62
C HIS A 61 9.26 -3.73 0.31
N HIS A 62 9.68 -3.05 -0.75
CA HIS A 62 11.08 -2.97 -1.14
C HIS A 62 11.91 -2.23 -0.08
N LEU A 63 11.40 -1.10 0.43
CA LEU A 63 12.00 -0.34 1.52
C LEU A 63 12.19 -1.19 2.78
N MET A 64 11.18 -1.97 3.15
CA MET A 64 11.23 -2.84 4.33
C MET A 64 12.34 -3.88 4.23
N LYS A 65 12.60 -4.44 3.05
CA LYS A 65 13.69 -5.36 2.81
C LYS A 65 15.05 -4.69 3.02
N ASP A 66 15.30 -3.56 2.33
CA ASP A 66 16.58 -2.87 2.40
C ASP A 66 16.90 -2.34 3.80
N LEU A 67 15.87 -1.94 4.55
CA LEU A 67 15.99 -1.54 5.94
C LEU A 67 16.39 -2.73 6.83
N LYS A 68 15.78 -3.91 6.63
CA LYS A 68 16.15 -5.15 7.35
C LYS A 68 17.59 -5.58 7.07
N GLU A 69 18.03 -5.50 5.80
CA GLU A 69 19.43 -5.76 5.43
C GLU A 69 20.40 -4.78 6.12
N SER A 70 19.94 -3.56 6.40
CA SER A 70 20.72 -2.52 7.10
C SER A 70 20.70 -2.64 8.64
N LYS A 71 20.14 -3.72 9.21
CA LYS A 71 19.94 -3.95 10.65
C LYS A 71 19.04 -2.90 11.31
N ILE A 72 17.96 -2.55 10.65
CA ILE A 72 16.92 -1.68 11.19
C ILE A 72 15.72 -2.57 11.55
N LEU A 73 15.18 -2.38 12.75
CA LEU A 73 13.96 -3.07 13.16
C LEU A 73 12.77 -2.43 12.44
N THR A 74 12.14 -3.17 11.53
CA THR A 74 11.14 -2.62 10.64
C THR A 74 9.79 -3.26 10.90
N ILE A 75 8.79 -2.44 11.15
CA ILE A 75 7.42 -2.83 11.48
C ILE A 75 6.48 -2.32 10.40
N LEU A 76 5.59 -3.17 9.88
CA LEU A 76 4.56 -2.82 8.91
C LEU A 76 3.18 -2.91 9.56
N ILE A 77 2.45 -1.80 9.60
CA ILE A 77 1.10 -1.70 10.14
C ILE A 77 0.12 -1.51 8.99
N ARG A 78 -0.83 -2.45 8.85
CA ARG A 78 -1.88 -2.48 7.81
C ARG A 78 -3.26 -2.77 8.36
N ARG A 79 -3.37 -3.13 9.64
CA ARG A 79 -4.64 -3.49 10.28
C ARG A 79 -5.08 -2.36 11.20
N TYR A 80 -6.23 -1.80 10.91
CA TYR A 80 -6.81 -0.67 11.63
C TYR A 80 -8.27 -0.94 12.03
N ASP A 81 -8.73 -2.20 11.98
CA ASP A 81 -10.14 -2.57 12.16
C ASP A 81 -10.70 -2.18 13.52
N ASP A 82 -9.84 -2.15 14.54
CA ASP A 82 -10.23 -1.81 15.91
C ASP A 82 -9.99 -0.34 16.27
N PHE A 83 -9.55 0.48 15.32
CA PHE A 83 -9.27 1.89 15.58
C PHE A 83 -10.57 2.71 15.54
N PRO A 84 -10.83 3.57 16.52
CA PRO A 84 -11.90 4.55 16.41
C PRO A 84 -11.58 5.58 15.33
N GLU A 85 -12.60 6.17 14.73
CA GLU A 85 -12.43 7.20 13.69
C GLU A 85 -11.73 8.46 14.21
N LYS A 86 -11.85 8.76 15.52
CA LYS A 86 -11.24 9.90 16.21
C LYS A 86 -10.68 9.47 17.55
N ASN A 87 -9.81 10.29 18.14
CA ASN A 87 -9.15 10.01 19.43
C ASN A 87 -8.39 8.68 19.41
N ASN A 88 -7.71 8.39 18.29
CA ASN A 88 -7.09 7.11 18.02
C ASN A 88 -5.58 7.05 18.32
N LYS A 89 -5.00 8.11 18.90
CA LYS A 89 -3.55 8.18 19.20
C LYS A 89 -3.07 7.01 20.05
N ALA A 90 -3.81 6.61 21.06
CA ALA A 90 -3.47 5.47 21.90
C ALA A 90 -3.42 4.15 21.10
N TYR A 91 -4.30 3.99 20.11
CA TYR A 91 -4.34 2.83 19.23
C TYR A 91 -3.14 2.77 18.30
N TYR A 92 -2.71 3.92 17.75
CA TYR A 92 -1.48 3.99 16.97
C TYR A 92 -0.26 3.56 17.80
N LEU A 93 -0.11 4.14 19.00
CA LEU A 93 0.99 3.82 19.90
C LEU A 93 0.98 2.35 20.32
N TYR A 94 -0.19 1.81 20.64
CA TYR A 94 -0.34 0.38 20.95
C TYR A 94 0.10 -0.49 19.79
N SER A 95 -0.37 -0.22 18.58
CA SER A 95 -0.01 -1.03 17.39
C SER A 95 1.48 -0.92 17.05
N MET A 96 2.10 0.25 17.25
CA MET A 96 3.56 0.40 17.14
C MET A 96 4.29 -0.48 18.16
N ILE A 97 3.89 -0.42 19.44
CA ILE A 97 4.50 -1.21 20.52
C ILE A 97 4.33 -2.70 20.25
N GLN A 98 3.11 -3.12 19.90
CA GLN A 98 2.80 -4.51 19.57
C GLN A 98 3.66 -5.02 18.41
N GLY A 99 3.77 -4.25 17.33
CA GLY A 99 4.60 -4.60 16.18
C GLY A 99 6.10 -4.66 16.53
N ILE A 100 6.60 -3.72 17.33
CA ILE A 100 8.00 -3.74 17.80
C ILE A 100 8.27 -4.98 18.65
N ILE A 101 7.40 -5.29 19.60
CA ILE A 101 7.55 -6.46 20.49
C ILE A 101 7.50 -7.74 19.65
N PHE A 102 6.58 -7.83 18.70
CA PHE A 102 6.46 -8.99 17.82
C PHE A 102 7.75 -9.23 17.01
N GLU A 103 8.23 -8.22 16.28
CA GLU A 103 9.45 -8.38 15.46
C GLU A 103 10.71 -8.56 16.31
N LEU A 104 10.79 -7.91 17.48
CA LEU A 104 11.90 -8.06 18.41
C LEU A 104 11.91 -9.46 19.03
N ALA A 105 10.76 -9.97 19.47
CA ALA A 105 10.60 -11.32 20.02
C ALA A 105 11.00 -12.38 18.98
N LYS A 106 10.54 -12.22 17.74
CA LYS A 106 10.90 -13.05 16.60
C LYS A 106 12.41 -13.08 16.35
N TYR A 107 13.04 -11.91 16.33
CA TYR A 107 14.48 -11.79 16.14
C TYR A 107 15.27 -12.44 17.27
N LEU A 108 14.88 -12.20 18.53
CA LEU A 108 15.51 -12.79 19.69
C LEU A 108 15.28 -14.31 19.79
N TYR A 109 14.10 -14.78 19.42
CA TYR A 109 13.80 -16.21 19.34
C TYR A 109 14.76 -16.94 18.40
N ALA A 110 15.05 -16.33 17.25
CA ALA A 110 16.05 -16.85 16.31
C ALA A 110 17.50 -16.70 16.83
N ASN A 111 17.77 -15.72 17.70
CA ASN A 111 19.10 -15.35 18.18
C ASN A 111 19.16 -15.23 19.74
N PRO A 112 18.85 -16.29 20.52
CA PRO A 112 18.67 -16.18 21.95
C PRO A 112 19.95 -15.76 22.71
N LYS A 113 21.12 -15.93 22.10
CA LYS A 113 22.40 -15.47 22.66
C LYS A 113 22.47 -13.95 22.87
N LEU A 114 21.70 -13.18 22.08
CA LEU A 114 21.67 -11.71 22.18
C LEU A 114 21.04 -11.21 23.47
N LEU A 115 20.22 -12.02 24.14
CA LEU A 115 19.68 -11.71 25.45
C LEU A 115 20.77 -11.51 26.52
N LYS A 116 21.96 -12.10 26.36
CA LYS A 116 23.10 -11.88 27.28
C LYS A 116 23.55 -10.41 27.30
N LYS A 117 23.21 -9.61 26.29
CA LYS A 117 23.50 -8.17 26.24
C LYS A 117 22.58 -7.33 27.14
N LEU A 118 21.40 -7.88 27.50
CA LEU A 118 20.44 -7.22 28.37
C LEU A 118 20.76 -7.55 29.83
N ASP A 119 20.68 -6.57 30.72
CA ASP A 119 20.71 -6.77 32.18
C ASP A 119 19.44 -7.48 32.68
N LYS A 120 19.39 -7.80 33.97
CA LYS A 120 18.25 -8.52 34.57
C LYS A 120 16.94 -7.70 34.48
N VAL A 121 17.03 -6.39 34.72
CA VAL A 121 15.87 -5.50 34.72
C VAL A 121 15.26 -5.44 33.34
N ARG A 122 16.07 -5.20 32.30
CA ARG A 122 15.58 -5.15 30.90
C ARG A 122 15.05 -6.49 30.38
N LYS A 123 15.63 -7.62 30.81
CA LYS A 123 15.09 -8.94 30.47
C LYS A 123 13.69 -9.13 31.05
N ASN A 124 13.54 -8.78 32.34
CA ASN A 124 12.23 -8.85 33.00
C ASN A 124 11.22 -7.92 32.35
N GLU A 125 11.60 -6.67 32.09
CA GLU A 125 10.78 -5.70 31.36
C GLU A 125 10.31 -6.24 30.00
N LEU A 126 11.25 -6.74 29.19
CA LEU A 126 10.94 -7.35 27.90
C LEU A 126 9.98 -8.55 28.05
N GLY A 127 10.18 -9.36 29.08
CA GLY A 127 9.29 -10.49 29.39
C GLY A 127 7.86 -10.03 29.67
N ILE A 128 7.70 -9.02 30.52
CA ILE A 128 6.40 -8.41 30.85
C ILE A 128 5.74 -7.83 29.58
N LEU A 129 6.51 -7.12 28.76
CA LEU A 129 6.01 -6.54 27.52
C LEU A 129 5.59 -7.62 26.50
N ILE A 130 6.36 -8.70 26.37
CA ILE A 130 5.97 -9.84 25.54
C ILE A 130 4.65 -10.44 26.03
N GLU A 131 4.49 -10.64 27.33
CA GLU A 131 3.26 -11.20 27.88
C GLU A 131 2.04 -10.28 27.69
N ALA A 132 2.25 -8.95 27.75
CA ALA A 132 1.21 -7.94 27.66
C ALA A 132 0.77 -7.64 26.21
N PHE A 133 1.71 -7.60 25.28
CA PHE A 133 1.48 -7.04 23.94
C PHE A 133 1.70 -8.04 22.80
N TYR A 134 2.32 -9.20 23.08
CA TYR A 134 2.51 -10.20 22.05
C TYR A 134 1.16 -10.84 21.70
N ASP A 135 0.77 -10.68 20.42
CA ASP A 135 -0.43 -11.32 19.91
C ASP A 135 -0.13 -12.75 19.48
N GLU A 136 -1.03 -13.69 19.79
CA GLU A 136 -0.88 -15.07 19.37
C GLU A 136 -1.19 -15.19 17.88
N TRP A 137 -0.18 -15.49 17.09
CA TRP A 137 -0.30 -15.72 15.66
C TRP A 137 -0.33 -17.21 15.37
N LEU A 138 -1.10 -17.59 14.37
CA LEU A 138 -0.95 -18.89 13.75
C LEU A 138 0.46 -18.97 13.15
N ALA A 139 1.11 -20.13 13.27
CA ALA A 139 2.46 -20.31 12.72
C ALA A 139 2.51 -20.04 11.20
N GLU A 140 1.40 -20.23 10.48
CA GLU A 140 1.23 -19.92 9.08
C GLU A 140 1.21 -18.41 8.83
N ASP A 141 0.45 -17.62 9.60
CA ASP A 141 0.44 -16.15 9.50
C ASP A 141 1.81 -15.55 9.79
N PHE A 142 2.57 -16.20 10.68
CA PHE A 142 3.94 -15.81 11.00
C PHE A 142 4.88 -16.01 9.81
N LEU A 143 4.63 -17.01 8.97
CA LEU A 143 5.42 -17.33 7.78
C LEU A 143 4.97 -16.52 6.56
N GLU A 144 3.68 -16.35 6.35
CA GLU A 144 3.11 -15.66 5.19
C GLU A 144 3.36 -14.15 5.24
N ASN A 145 3.33 -13.55 6.41
CA ASN A 145 3.67 -12.13 6.59
C ASN A 145 5.18 -11.85 6.68
N SER A 146 6.01 -12.91 6.63
CA SER A 146 7.44 -12.74 6.39
C SER A 146 7.63 -12.60 4.89
N ILE A 147 8.01 -11.41 4.41
CA ILE A 147 8.42 -11.20 3.01
C ILE A 147 9.32 -12.36 2.58
N PRO A 148 9.11 -12.94 1.38
CA PRO A 148 9.97 -13.99 0.86
C PRO A 148 11.38 -13.43 0.63
N ILE A 149 12.18 -13.42 1.68
CA ILE A 149 13.61 -13.14 1.58
C ILE A 149 14.22 -14.35 0.90
N LYS A 150 14.94 -14.11 -0.21
CA LYS A 150 15.70 -15.15 -0.95
C LYS A 150 16.32 -16.17 0.01
N ARG A 151 16.08 -17.45 -0.30
CA ARG A 151 16.48 -18.67 0.44
C ARG A 151 17.98 -18.76 0.76
N THR A 152 18.52 -17.90 1.60
CA THR A 152 19.91 -17.99 2.05
C THR A 152 20.00 -17.81 3.55
N LYS A 153 20.57 -18.79 4.25
CA LYS A 153 20.96 -18.91 5.68
C LYS A 153 19.88 -18.66 6.75
N ILE A 154 18.97 -17.69 6.62
CA ILE A 154 17.91 -17.41 7.61
C ILE A 154 16.81 -18.48 7.54
N ILE A 155 16.54 -19.03 6.36
CA ILE A 155 15.56 -20.11 6.16
C ILE A 155 16.01 -21.41 6.86
N ASN A 156 17.29 -21.71 6.89
CA ASN A 156 17.76 -22.90 7.60
C ASN A 156 17.49 -22.83 9.11
N ILE A 157 17.43 -21.64 9.69
CA ILE A 157 17.06 -21.44 11.11
C ILE A 157 15.54 -21.55 11.25
N PHE A 158 14.79 -21.02 10.29
CA PHE A 158 13.33 -21.09 10.23
C PHE A 158 12.82 -22.52 9.93
N GLU A 159 13.45 -23.24 9.00
CA GLU A 159 13.14 -24.66 8.74
C GLU A 159 13.44 -25.54 9.95
N LYS A 160 14.51 -25.28 10.67
CA LYS A 160 14.79 -25.98 11.97
C LYS A 160 13.74 -25.66 13.03
N PHE A 161 13.25 -24.43 13.06
CA PHE A 161 12.17 -23.99 13.92
C PHE A 161 10.84 -24.64 13.53
N TRP A 162 10.46 -24.58 12.24
CA TRP A 162 9.28 -25.23 11.70
C TRP A 162 9.30 -26.75 11.92
N ASN A 163 10.39 -27.40 11.64
CA ASN A 163 10.55 -28.84 11.88
C ASN A 163 10.50 -29.19 13.38
N SER A 164 10.85 -28.27 14.28
CA SER A 164 10.67 -28.43 15.72
C SER A 164 9.18 -28.36 16.10
N ILE A 165 8.42 -27.40 15.53
CA ILE A 165 6.97 -27.25 15.76
C ILE A 165 6.19 -28.42 15.15
N VAL A 166 6.50 -28.80 13.91
CA VAL A 166 5.86 -29.93 13.21
C VAL A 166 6.14 -31.27 13.90
N ARG A 167 7.32 -31.47 14.49
CA ARG A 167 7.58 -32.67 15.31
C ARG A 167 6.77 -32.72 16.61
N PHE A 168 6.39 -31.58 17.17
CA PHE A 168 5.47 -31.50 18.30
C PHE A 168 4.03 -31.77 17.88
N ALA A 169 3.60 -31.26 16.70
CA ALA A 169 2.26 -31.47 16.16
C ALA A 169 1.99 -32.90 15.68
N ASN A 170 3.00 -33.61 15.20
CA ASN A 170 2.88 -35.00 14.71
C ASN A 170 2.70 -36.06 15.81
N LYS A 171 2.62 -35.66 17.08
CA LYS A 171 2.26 -36.57 18.19
C LYS A 171 0.76 -36.61 18.52
N GLY A 172 -0.09 -36.33 17.55
CA GLY A 172 -1.51 -36.64 17.61
C GLY A 172 -2.41 -35.52 18.10
N ALA A 173 -2.58 -34.48 17.32
CA ALA A 173 -3.80 -33.69 17.26
C ALA A 173 -3.73 -32.72 16.06
N ASN A 174 -4.83 -32.55 15.34
CA ASN A 174 -5.09 -31.49 14.35
C ASN A 174 -5.14 -30.10 15.03
N VAL A 175 -4.07 -29.67 15.68
CA VAL A 175 -3.97 -28.35 16.30
C VAL A 175 -2.93 -27.56 15.51
N LEU A 176 -3.38 -26.58 14.75
CA LEU A 176 -2.53 -25.53 14.20
C LEU A 176 -1.66 -24.99 15.35
N ALA A 177 -0.33 -25.18 15.26
CA ALA A 177 0.58 -24.80 16.30
C ALA A 177 0.63 -23.27 16.43
N LYS A 178 0.07 -22.74 17.50
CA LYS A 178 0.17 -21.32 17.86
C LYS A 178 1.50 -21.06 18.59
N ILE A 179 2.17 -20.01 18.17
CA ILE A 179 3.33 -19.49 18.90
C ILE A 179 2.80 -18.51 19.95
N THR A 180 2.77 -18.96 21.20
CA THR A 180 2.31 -18.17 22.33
C THR A 180 3.43 -17.34 22.95
N SER A 181 3.07 -16.29 23.70
CA SER A 181 4.04 -15.53 24.51
C SER A 181 4.84 -16.45 25.44
N GLN A 182 4.18 -17.44 26.04
CA GLN A 182 4.84 -18.42 26.92
C GLN A 182 5.89 -19.26 26.20
N THR A 183 5.60 -19.71 24.97
CA THR A 183 6.57 -20.45 24.14
C THR A 183 7.83 -19.62 23.88
N ILE A 184 7.62 -18.32 23.61
CA ILE A 184 8.74 -17.39 23.40
C ILE A 184 9.53 -17.20 24.69
N LEU A 185 8.88 -16.92 25.81
CA LEU A 185 9.52 -16.70 27.09
C LEU A 185 10.35 -17.93 27.55
N GLN A 186 9.80 -19.13 27.40
CA GLN A 186 10.53 -20.39 27.67
C GLN A 186 11.79 -20.53 26.79
N ARG A 187 11.64 -20.26 25.46
CA ARG A 187 12.79 -20.33 24.55
C ARG A 187 13.88 -19.31 24.87
N LEU A 188 13.48 -18.14 25.34
CA LEU A 188 14.38 -17.07 25.74
C LEU A 188 14.97 -17.28 27.15
N GLY A 189 14.43 -18.21 27.92
CA GLY A 189 14.84 -18.43 29.33
C GLY A 189 14.51 -17.21 30.19
N ILE A 190 13.44 -16.46 29.87
CA ILE A 190 12.99 -15.33 30.67
C ILE A 190 11.97 -15.83 31.69
N VAL A 191 12.29 -15.65 32.95
CA VAL A 191 11.38 -15.85 34.09
C VAL A 191 10.94 -14.45 34.51
N ILE A 192 9.65 -14.19 34.44
CA ILE A 192 9.10 -12.88 34.79
C ILE A 192 9.03 -12.76 36.32
N ASP A 193 9.67 -11.71 36.84
CA ASP A 193 9.47 -11.24 38.18
C ASP A 193 8.28 -10.25 38.17
N SER A 194 7.25 -10.56 38.97
CA SER A 194 6.02 -9.75 39.02
C SER A 194 6.19 -8.40 39.75
N SER A 195 7.38 -8.08 40.22
CA SER A 195 7.69 -6.78 40.81
C SER A 195 7.69 -5.71 39.72
N LEU A 196 6.62 -4.90 39.68
CA LEU A 196 6.43 -3.82 38.70
C LEU A 196 6.99 -2.49 39.22
N SER A 197 7.41 -2.41 40.48
CA SER A 197 7.93 -1.20 41.13
C SER A 197 9.14 -0.59 40.43
N ASP A 198 9.91 -1.42 39.70
CA ASP A 198 11.12 -1.00 39.00
C ASP A 198 10.85 -0.26 37.69
N TYR A 199 9.58 -0.22 37.27
CA TYR A 199 9.17 0.38 35.98
C TYR A 199 8.18 1.51 36.18
N GLU A 200 8.61 2.74 35.97
CA GLU A 200 7.83 3.97 36.18
C GLU A 200 6.45 3.94 35.49
N TYR A 201 6.35 3.32 34.31
CA TYR A 201 5.11 3.26 33.56
C TYR A 201 4.16 2.10 33.97
N PHE A 202 4.58 1.25 34.94
CA PHE A 202 3.75 0.18 35.52
C PHE A 202 3.42 0.40 37.00
N GLN A 203 3.91 1.47 37.63
CA GLN A 203 3.82 1.64 39.08
C GLN A 203 2.40 1.50 39.67
N ASP A 204 1.38 1.95 38.91
CA ASP A 204 -0.02 1.91 39.35
C ASP A 204 -0.83 0.75 38.73
N VAL A 205 -0.17 -0.21 38.09
CA VAL A 205 -0.81 -1.30 37.34
C VAL A 205 -0.51 -2.62 38.00
N LYS A 206 -1.53 -3.43 38.30
CA LYS A 206 -1.31 -4.79 38.79
C LYS A 206 -0.85 -5.71 37.65
N TYR A 207 0.08 -6.62 37.92
CA TYR A 207 0.56 -7.59 36.94
C TYR A 207 -0.59 -8.38 36.27
N SER A 208 -1.63 -8.73 37.03
CA SER A 208 -2.83 -9.36 36.49
C SER A 208 -3.59 -8.50 35.49
N GLU A 209 -3.48 -7.18 35.58
CA GLU A 209 -4.11 -6.25 34.66
C GLU A 209 -3.31 -6.11 33.36
N ILE A 210 -1.98 -6.23 33.45
CA ILE A 210 -1.11 -6.23 32.27
C ILE A 210 -1.45 -7.42 31.35
N ARG A 211 -1.68 -8.59 31.89
CA ARG A 211 -2.14 -9.77 31.13
C ARG A 211 -3.48 -9.59 30.43
N GLN A 212 -4.30 -8.67 30.90
CA GLN A 212 -5.64 -8.40 30.37
C GLN A 212 -5.71 -7.12 29.55
N ILE A 213 -4.58 -6.54 29.12
CA ILE A 213 -4.58 -5.41 28.19
C ILE A 213 -5.13 -5.91 26.87
N SER A 214 -6.47 -5.90 26.80
CA SER A 214 -7.20 -6.08 25.55
C SER A 214 -7.37 -4.72 24.88
N LYS A 215 -7.55 -4.70 23.59
CA LYS A 215 -7.84 -3.48 22.81
C LYS A 215 -8.96 -2.64 23.43
N ASN A 216 -9.96 -3.26 24.08
CA ASN A 216 -11.09 -2.57 24.72
C ASN A 216 -10.71 -1.85 26.03
N LYS A 217 -9.60 -2.19 26.67
CA LYS A 217 -9.11 -1.53 27.92
C LYS A 217 -8.04 -0.46 27.65
N MET A 218 -7.60 -0.28 26.40
CA MET A 218 -6.58 0.71 26.02
C MET A 218 -6.98 2.16 26.36
N VAL A 219 -8.27 2.46 26.35
CA VAL A 219 -8.79 3.80 26.67
C VAL A 219 -8.42 4.26 28.08
N LEU A 220 -8.11 3.32 28.98
CA LEU A 220 -7.69 3.60 30.36
C LEU A 220 -6.18 3.85 30.52
N TRP A 221 -5.39 3.56 29.47
CA TRP A 221 -3.95 3.79 29.51
C TRP A 221 -3.64 5.19 29.00
N GLN A 222 -2.93 5.97 29.80
CA GLN A 222 -2.49 7.30 29.41
C GLN A 222 -1.49 7.19 28.26
N THR A 223 -1.65 7.98 27.24
CA THR A 223 -0.78 8.07 26.05
C THR A 223 0.71 8.19 26.44
N GLU A 224 1.00 8.89 27.54
CA GLU A 224 2.35 9.07 28.09
C GLU A 224 3.03 7.75 28.48
N ARG A 225 2.27 6.78 28.97
CA ARG A 225 2.82 5.44 29.29
C ARG A 225 3.30 4.73 28.04
N PHE A 226 2.50 4.77 26.98
CA PHE A 226 2.91 4.18 25.69
C PHE A 226 4.15 4.85 25.11
N ILE A 227 4.28 6.17 25.24
CA ILE A 227 5.48 6.90 24.81
C ILE A 227 6.72 6.42 25.59
N LYS A 228 6.62 6.26 26.91
CA LYS A 228 7.72 5.76 27.74
C LYS A 228 8.10 4.31 27.38
N ILE A 229 7.10 3.42 27.17
CA ILE A 229 7.34 2.04 26.69
C ILE A 229 8.06 2.06 25.35
N LEU A 230 7.59 2.88 24.40
CA LEU A 230 8.20 3.03 23.07
C LEU A 230 9.68 3.46 23.18
N GLN A 231 9.97 4.46 24.02
CA GLN A 231 11.35 4.93 24.26
C GLN A 231 12.25 3.84 24.84
N ASN A 232 11.74 3.01 25.75
CA ASN A 232 12.49 1.89 26.32
C ASN A 232 12.69 0.75 25.30
N LEU A 233 11.72 0.47 24.45
CA LEU A 233 11.85 -0.50 23.36
C LEU A 233 12.90 -0.05 22.34
N ILE A 234 12.99 1.25 22.02
CA ILE A 234 14.04 1.81 21.16
C ILE A 234 15.41 1.54 21.78
N LYS A 235 15.61 1.85 23.08
CA LYS A 235 16.86 1.57 23.80
C LYS A 235 17.20 0.07 23.79
N THR A 236 16.23 -0.78 24.09
CA THR A 236 16.41 -2.24 24.11
C THR A 236 16.78 -2.79 22.76
N SER A 237 16.13 -2.32 21.69
CA SER A 237 16.45 -2.69 20.30
C SER A 237 17.89 -2.33 19.93
N LYS A 238 18.39 -1.19 20.35
CA LYS A 238 19.80 -0.78 20.12
C LYS A 238 20.79 -1.70 20.86
N ILE A 239 20.52 -2.07 22.11
CA ILE A 239 21.38 -2.98 22.88
C ILE A 239 21.48 -4.34 22.21
N VAL A 240 20.41 -4.87 21.66
CA VAL A 240 20.44 -6.17 20.97
C VAL A 240 21.03 -6.09 19.55
N GLY A 241 21.28 -4.88 19.02
CA GLY A 241 22.09 -4.67 17.83
C GLY A 241 21.37 -4.06 16.63
N PHE A 242 20.15 -3.54 16.77
CA PHE A 242 19.52 -2.71 15.76
C PHE A 242 20.05 -1.27 15.83
N LYS A 243 20.10 -0.59 14.68
CA LYS A 243 20.52 0.82 14.59
C LYS A 243 19.39 1.77 14.98
N SER A 244 18.20 1.49 14.52
CA SER A 244 16.97 2.28 14.74
C SER A 244 15.73 1.41 14.51
N ILE A 245 14.57 1.99 14.75
CA ILE A 245 13.26 1.39 14.47
C ILE A 245 12.59 2.19 13.35
N VAL A 246 11.96 1.50 12.39
CA VAL A 246 11.12 2.11 11.35
C VAL A 246 9.73 1.51 11.41
N ILE A 247 8.73 2.38 11.56
CA ILE A 247 7.31 2.02 11.47
C ILE A 247 6.78 2.44 10.10
N LEU A 248 6.20 1.51 9.38
CA LEU A 248 5.61 1.73 8.06
C LEU A 248 4.09 1.59 8.19
N PHE A 249 3.36 2.66 7.88
CA PHE A 249 1.90 2.66 7.80
C PHE A 249 1.47 2.59 6.34
N ASP A 250 0.68 1.56 5.98
CA ASP A 250 0.18 1.35 4.61
C ASP A 250 -1.31 0.98 4.62
N GLN A 251 -2.00 1.17 3.49
CA GLN A 251 -3.40 0.77 3.27
C GLN A 251 -4.43 1.44 4.21
N ILE A 252 -4.16 2.63 4.70
CA ILE A 252 -5.08 3.36 5.61
C ILE A 252 -6.41 3.67 4.92
N ASP A 253 -6.38 3.92 3.61
CA ASP A 253 -7.56 4.18 2.78
C ASP A 253 -8.45 2.94 2.55
N GLU A 254 -7.99 1.74 2.88
CA GLU A 254 -8.73 0.49 2.75
C GLU A 254 -9.55 0.13 3.99
N VAL A 255 -9.45 0.91 5.08
CA VAL A 255 -10.22 0.70 6.31
C VAL A 255 -11.72 0.84 6.04
N LYS A 256 -12.51 -0.15 6.46
CA LYS A 256 -13.96 -0.23 6.18
C LYS A 256 -14.74 1.01 6.61
N SER A 257 -14.48 1.55 7.79
CA SER A 257 -15.15 2.75 8.31
C SER A 257 -14.80 4.01 7.51
N ILE A 258 -13.61 4.05 6.92
CA ILE A 258 -13.10 5.15 6.10
C ILE A 258 -13.68 5.07 4.68
N ASN A 259 -13.90 3.86 4.16
CA ASN A 259 -14.48 3.60 2.83
C ASN A 259 -13.82 4.42 1.71
N SER A 260 -12.49 4.52 1.72
CA SER A 260 -11.69 5.28 0.76
C SER A 260 -12.09 6.78 0.62
N ASP A 261 -12.74 7.37 1.64
CA ASP A 261 -13.04 8.81 1.67
C ASP A 261 -11.84 9.58 2.22
N ILE A 262 -11.29 10.47 1.40
CA ILE A 262 -10.06 11.20 1.71
C ILE A 262 -10.19 12.12 2.95
N ASN A 263 -11.39 12.67 3.21
CA ASN A 263 -11.64 13.49 4.39
C ASN A 263 -11.61 12.63 5.66
N LYS A 264 -12.22 11.44 5.58
CA LYS A 264 -12.17 10.48 6.68
C LYS A 264 -10.74 9.95 6.91
N VAL A 265 -9.95 9.73 5.85
CA VAL A 265 -8.53 9.40 5.99
C VAL A 265 -7.80 10.52 6.72
N ALA A 266 -8.05 11.77 6.36
CA ALA A 266 -7.43 12.93 7.02
C ALA A 266 -7.82 13.04 8.49
N ASP A 267 -9.11 12.86 8.83
CA ASP A 267 -9.59 12.85 10.22
C ASP A 267 -8.95 11.70 11.02
N PHE A 268 -8.87 10.52 10.42
CA PHE A 268 -8.29 9.34 11.04
C PHE A 268 -6.80 9.50 11.35
N MET A 269 -6.04 10.19 10.48
CA MET A 269 -4.60 10.41 10.64
C MET A 269 -4.25 11.63 11.50
N GLU A 270 -5.22 12.49 11.81
CA GLU A 270 -4.99 13.78 12.47
C GLU A 270 -4.25 13.65 13.80
N ASP A 271 -4.67 12.71 14.66
CA ASP A 271 -4.07 12.51 15.99
C ASP A 271 -2.61 12.05 15.93
N LEU A 272 -2.26 11.22 14.96
CA LEU A 272 -0.89 10.76 14.75
C LEU A 272 -0.02 11.89 14.18
N LEU A 273 -0.52 12.60 13.18
CA LEU A 273 0.24 13.60 12.43
C LEU A 273 0.42 14.92 13.18
N SER A 274 -0.45 15.19 14.15
CA SER A 274 -0.35 16.36 15.02
C SER A 274 0.73 16.19 16.10
N ASP A 275 1.16 14.95 16.39
CA ASP A 275 2.19 14.69 17.39
C ASP A 275 3.60 14.82 16.79
N THR A 276 4.06 16.07 16.68
CA THR A 276 5.40 16.36 16.15
C THR A 276 6.50 15.74 17.02
N ASN A 277 6.33 15.63 18.35
CA ASN A 277 7.32 15.01 19.24
C ASN A 277 7.51 13.53 18.93
N LEU A 278 6.42 12.81 18.66
CA LEU A 278 6.48 11.41 18.24
C LEU A 278 7.21 11.27 16.89
N LEU A 279 6.85 12.11 15.91
CA LEU A 279 7.42 12.07 14.57
C LEU A 279 8.89 12.48 14.50
N TYR A 280 9.40 13.22 15.51
CA TYR A 280 10.82 13.60 15.65
C TYR A 280 11.55 12.77 16.71
N THR A 281 10.96 11.68 17.20
CA THR A 281 11.63 10.83 18.18
C THR A 281 12.95 10.27 17.60
N HIS A 282 14.04 10.47 18.30
CA HIS A 282 15.35 9.99 17.88
C HIS A 282 15.38 8.45 17.75
N ASP A 283 16.04 7.94 16.73
CA ASP A 283 16.13 6.51 16.41
C ASP A 283 14.80 5.82 16.07
N LEU A 284 13.74 6.61 15.83
CA LEU A 284 12.44 6.17 15.33
C LEU A 284 12.11 6.93 14.04
N SER A 285 11.83 6.23 12.97
CA SER A 285 11.30 6.81 11.73
C SER A 285 9.89 6.28 11.49
N ILE A 286 8.97 7.17 11.17
CA ILE A 286 7.60 6.84 10.81
C ILE A 286 7.38 7.19 9.34
N VAL A 287 7.10 6.19 8.53
CA VAL A 287 6.83 6.35 7.08
C VAL A 287 5.37 6.03 6.84
N ILE A 288 4.65 6.96 6.22
CA ILE A 288 3.20 6.88 6.03
C ILE A 288 2.87 6.96 4.55
N SER A 289 2.18 5.93 4.06
CA SER A 289 1.69 5.84 2.68
C SER A 289 0.30 6.44 2.56
N LEU A 290 0.12 7.48 1.76
CA LEU A 290 -1.14 8.21 1.59
C LEU A 290 -1.40 8.58 0.13
N TRP A 291 -2.64 8.94 -0.19
CA TRP A 291 -2.98 9.54 -1.47
C TRP A 291 -2.43 10.96 -1.59
N SER A 292 -1.99 11.34 -2.79
CA SER A 292 -1.44 12.70 -3.02
C SER A 292 -2.47 13.80 -2.77
N GLU A 293 -3.75 13.52 -3.03
CA GLU A 293 -4.86 14.45 -2.88
C GLU A 293 -5.18 14.80 -1.42
N ILE A 294 -4.64 14.05 -0.44
CA ILE A 294 -4.87 14.31 0.99
C ILE A 294 -4.15 15.58 1.46
N LYS A 295 -3.07 15.98 0.80
CA LYS A 295 -2.20 17.07 1.24
C LYS A 295 -2.93 18.40 1.48
N PRO A 296 -3.80 18.90 0.59
CA PRO A 296 -4.57 20.13 0.84
C PRO A 296 -5.48 20.02 2.07
N ILE A 297 -6.07 18.84 2.31
CA ILE A 297 -6.98 18.61 3.43
C ILE A 297 -6.21 18.62 4.76
N LEU A 298 -5.08 17.91 4.82
CA LEU A 298 -4.22 17.90 6.01
C LEU A 298 -3.62 19.29 6.31
N ASN A 299 -3.26 20.05 5.28
CA ASN A 299 -2.83 21.43 5.46
C ASN A 299 -3.92 22.31 6.08
N SER A 300 -5.20 22.12 5.67
CA SER A 300 -6.32 22.85 6.29
C SER A 300 -6.56 22.48 7.75
N LYS A 301 -6.06 21.33 8.21
CA LYS A 301 -6.05 20.87 9.60
C LYS A 301 -4.80 21.29 10.37
N ASN A 302 -4.00 22.22 9.83
CA ASN A 302 -2.74 22.71 10.41
C ASN A 302 -1.63 21.64 10.54
N ILE A 303 -1.72 20.53 9.80
CA ILE A 303 -0.66 19.56 9.75
C ILE A 303 0.44 20.07 8.83
N ARG A 304 1.64 20.23 9.38
CA ARG A 304 2.78 20.89 8.77
C ARG A 304 3.57 19.93 7.87
N PHE A 305 3.09 19.70 6.63
CA PHE A 305 3.85 18.93 5.63
C PHE A 305 5.22 19.53 5.28
N ASP A 306 5.37 20.84 5.41
CA ASP A 306 6.64 21.52 5.18
C ASP A 306 7.76 21.08 6.14
N LYS A 307 7.39 20.51 7.30
CA LYS A 307 8.35 19.95 8.27
C LYS A 307 8.78 18.53 7.96
N PHE A 308 8.01 17.81 7.16
CA PHE A 308 8.29 16.40 6.83
C PHE A 308 8.63 16.29 5.34
N LYS A 309 9.71 15.62 5.04
CA LYS A 309 10.03 15.33 3.65
C LYS A 309 9.02 14.34 3.06
N GLU A 310 8.51 14.65 1.91
CA GLU A 310 7.58 13.81 1.16
C GLU A 310 8.20 13.28 -0.12
N VAL A 311 7.76 12.12 -0.53
CA VAL A 311 8.01 11.54 -1.85
C VAL A 311 6.67 11.40 -2.55
N ASP A 312 6.50 12.04 -3.70
CA ASP A 312 5.29 11.90 -4.52
C ASP A 312 5.59 10.98 -5.71
N ILE A 313 5.04 9.76 -5.66
CA ILE A 313 5.27 8.74 -6.68
C ILE A 313 4.49 9.10 -7.93
N ARG A 314 5.21 9.49 -8.97
CA ARG A 314 4.68 9.76 -10.31
C ARG A 314 5.49 9.01 -11.33
N TRP A 315 4.82 8.44 -12.33
CA TRP A 315 5.47 7.67 -13.38
C TRP A 315 5.46 8.41 -14.69
N LYS A 316 6.63 8.49 -15.30
CA LYS A 316 6.76 8.91 -16.71
C LYS A 316 6.60 7.69 -17.62
N ASN A 317 6.22 7.92 -18.86
CA ASN A 317 6.04 6.82 -19.83
C ASN A 317 7.31 5.98 -20.01
N GLU A 318 8.49 6.62 -20.02
CA GLU A 318 9.77 5.91 -20.12
C GLU A 318 10.03 4.99 -18.91
N GLU A 319 9.61 5.39 -17.73
CA GLU A 319 9.76 4.57 -16.51
C GLU A 319 8.79 3.39 -16.51
N LEU A 320 7.56 3.60 -17.01
CA LEU A 320 6.58 2.52 -17.19
C LEU A 320 7.07 1.48 -18.21
N ILE A 321 7.70 1.91 -19.31
CA ILE A 321 8.33 1.01 -20.27
C ILE A 321 9.44 0.21 -19.59
N LYS A 322 10.33 0.85 -18.85
CA LYS A 322 11.42 0.20 -18.12
C LYS A 322 10.92 -0.81 -17.07
N LEU A 323 9.81 -0.49 -16.39
CA LEU A 323 9.15 -1.41 -15.48
C LEU A 323 8.65 -2.66 -16.22
N LEU A 324 7.96 -2.49 -17.35
CA LEU A 324 7.50 -3.61 -18.18
C LEU A 324 8.67 -4.44 -18.70
N ASP A 325 9.70 -3.81 -19.23
CA ASP A 325 10.86 -4.49 -19.78
C ASP A 325 11.62 -5.29 -18.71
N LYS A 326 11.78 -4.72 -17.49
CA LYS A 326 12.37 -5.43 -16.35
C LYS A 326 11.55 -6.68 -16.00
N ARG A 327 10.22 -6.55 -15.96
CA ARG A 327 9.29 -7.65 -15.69
C ARG A 327 9.34 -8.72 -16.79
N LEU A 328 9.24 -8.33 -18.04
CA LEU A 328 9.32 -9.25 -19.19
C LEU A 328 10.66 -9.97 -19.24
N LYS A 329 11.76 -9.26 -19.00
CA LYS A 329 13.10 -9.85 -18.91
C LYS A 329 13.19 -10.88 -17.78
N PHE A 330 12.56 -10.62 -16.64
CA PHE A 330 12.54 -11.57 -15.52
C PHE A 330 11.86 -12.89 -15.91
N TYR A 331 10.72 -12.82 -16.61
CA TYR A 331 9.97 -14.00 -17.04
C TYR A 331 10.49 -14.62 -18.37
N SER A 332 11.41 -13.97 -19.08
CA SER A 332 12.00 -14.53 -20.29
C SER A 332 12.85 -15.77 -19.99
N VAL A 333 12.67 -16.85 -20.76
CA VAL A 333 13.46 -18.08 -20.66
C VAL A 333 14.92 -17.80 -21.08
N ASN A 334 15.11 -17.19 -22.25
CA ASN A 334 16.40 -16.73 -22.69
C ASN A 334 16.61 -15.26 -22.36
N LYS A 335 17.41 -14.97 -21.34
CA LYS A 335 17.68 -13.60 -20.86
C LYS A 335 18.47 -12.75 -21.87
N ASN A 336 19.25 -13.37 -22.76
CA ASN A 336 20.03 -12.67 -23.79
C ASN A 336 19.14 -12.18 -24.94
N LYS A 337 18.01 -12.84 -25.15
CA LYS A 337 16.97 -12.46 -26.13
C LYS A 337 15.66 -12.15 -25.37
N ALA A 338 15.76 -11.35 -24.30
CA ALA A 338 14.61 -11.04 -23.47
C ALA A 338 13.50 -10.37 -24.29
N VAL A 339 12.26 -10.75 -23.98
CA VAL A 339 11.08 -10.07 -24.52
C VAL A 339 11.00 -8.66 -23.94
N THR A 340 10.63 -7.69 -24.77
CA THR A 340 10.47 -6.29 -24.39
C THR A 340 9.06 -5.79 -24.73
N PHE A 341 8.65 -4.67 -24.15
CA PHE A 341 7.38 -4.04 -24.52
C PHE A 341 7.34 -3.70 -26.02
N ALA A 342 8.43 -3.16 -26.55
CA ALA A 342 8.54 -2.85 -27.97
C ALA A 342 8.47 -4.10 -28.88
N SER A 343 8.94 -5.26 -28.43
CA SER A 343 8.81 -6.51 -29.20
C SER A 343 7.37 -7.05 -29.18
N LEU A 344 6.63 -6.86 -28.07
CA LEU A 344 5.24 -7.30 -27.98
C LEU A 344 4.28 -6.33 -28.71
N VAL A 345 4.61 -5.06 -28.74
CA VAL A 345 3.82 -3.98 -29.36
C VAL A 345 4.75 -3.16 -30.27
N PRO A 346 5.08 -3.61 -31.48
CA PRO A 346 6.05 -2.93 -32.35
C PRO A 346 5.56 -1.57 -32.84
N ASN A 347 4.25 -1.41 -33.01
CA ASN A 347 3.67 -0.15 -33.51
C ASN A 347 3.66 0.92 -32.41
N LYS A 348 4.38 2.02 -32.66
CA LYS A 348 4.51 3.14 -31.73
C LYS A 348 3.18 3.78 -31.32
N MET A 349 2.22 3.90 -32.27
CA MET A 349 0.90 4.43 -32.00
C MET A 349 0.14 3.59 -30.96
N TYR A 350 0.26 2.26 -31.01
CA TYR A 350 -0.33 1.38 -30.01
C TYR A 350 0.38 1.48 -28.67
N GLN A 351 1.74 1.60 -28.65
CA GLN A 351 2.48 1.83 -27.42
C GLN A 351 1.99 3.10 -26.71
N ASP A 352 1.88 4.20 -27.46
CA ASP A 352 1.44 5.50 -26.92
C ASP A 352 -0.01 5.44 -26.42
N THR A 353 -0.89 4.71 -27.13
CA THR A 353 -2.27 4.45 -26.68
C THR A 353 -2.29 3.69 -25.36
N ILE A 354 -1.57 2.59 -25.24
CA ILE A 354 -1.50 1.75 -24.03
C ILE A 354 -0.98 2.59 -22.84
N LEU A 355 0.10 3.34 -23.02
CA LEU A 355 0.68 4.17 -21.96
C LEU A 355 -0.25 5.31 -21.54
N ASN A 356 -0.95 5.94 -22.50
CA ASN A 356 -1.93 6.97 -22.22
C ASN A 356 -3.13 6.44 -21.43
N LEU A 357 -3.66 5.27 -21.81
CA LEU A 357 -4.76 4.62 -21.09
C LEU A 357 -4.35 4.17 -19.67
N ALA A 358 -3.11 3.77 -19.47
CA ALA A 358 -2.59 3.43 -18.15
C ALA A 358 -2.54 4.64 -17.21
N GLY A 359 -2.47 5.88 -17.74
CA GLY A 359 -2.57 7.12 -16.97
C GLY A 359 -1.51 7.25 -15.87
N GLY A 360 -0.27 6.80 -16.12
CA GLY A 360 0.81 6.86 -15.12
C GLY A 360 0.69 5.81 -14.01
N SER A 361 -0.19 4.82 -14.12
CA SER A 361 -0.38 3.77 -13.11
C SER A 361 0.23 2.43 -13.54
N PRO A 362 1.26 1.92 -12.84
CA PRO A 362 1.78 0.57 -13.08
C PRO A 362 0.72 -0.52 -13.01
N ARG A 363 -0.19 -0.46 -12.02
CA ARG A 363 -1.28 -1.42 -11.88
C ARG A 363 -2.20 -1.39 -13.11
N ALA A 364 -2.61 -0.20 -13.53
CA ALA A 364 -3.46 -0.06 -14.71
C ALA A 364 -2.76 -0.57 -15.98
N LEU A 365 -1.45 -0.30 -16.13
CA LEU A 365 -0.66 -0.80 -17.25
C LEU A 365 -0.62 -2.33 -17.28
N LEU A 366 -0.33 -2.98 -16.16
CA LEU A 366 -0.27 -4.44 -16.07
C LEU A 366 -1.66 -5.07 -16.32
N THR A 367 -2.72 -4.46 -15.79
CA THR A 367 -4.10 -4.89 -16.01
C THR A 367 -4.47 -4.76 -17.49
N LEU A 368 -4.14 -3.65 -18.14
CA LEU A 368 -4.37 -3.45 -19.57
C LEU A 368 -3.63 -4.48 -20.43
N MET A 369 -2.35 -4.73 -20.14
CA MET A 369 -1.56 -5.75 -20.83
C MET A 369 -2.14 -7.17 -20.65
N SER A 370 -2.71 -7.45 -19.47
CA SER A 370 -3.43 -8.71 -19.22
C SER A 370 -4.70 -8.82 -20.08
N TYR A 371 -5.48 -7.74 -20.21
CA TYR A 371 -6.65 -7.75 -21.10
C TYR A 371 -6.27 -7.92 -22.56
N ILE A 372 -5.23 -7.24 -23.04
CA ILE A 372 -4.72 -7.41 -24.41
C ILE A 372 -4.32 -8.87 -24.66
N MET A 373 -3.57 -9.47 -23.73
CA MET A 373 -3.15 -10.85 -23.84
C MET A 373 -4.35 -11.82 -23.89
N ASN A 374 -5.41 -11.55 -23.11
CA ASN A 374 -6.59 -12.41 -23.06
C ASN A 374 -7.48 -12.33 -24.32
N GLU A 375 -7.31 -11.31 -25.16
CA GLU A 375 -8.01 -11.17 -26.45
C GLU A 375 -7.31 -11.91 -27.61
N GLU A 376 -6.10 -12.48 -27.39
CA GLU A 376 -5.45 -13.33 -28.39
C GLU A 376 -6.13 -14.71 -28.47
N GLU A 377 -5.91 -15.42 -29.58
CA GLU A 377 -6.49 -16.74 -29.78
C GLU A 377 -6.00 -17.76 -28.76
N THR A 378 -6.91 -18.54 -28.20
CA THR A 378 -6.58 -19.58 -27.22
C THR A 378 -5.65 -20.63 -27.84
N GLY A 379 -4.51 -20.86 -27.19
CA GLY A 379 -3.49 -21.81 -27.67
C GLY A 379 -2.47 -21.21 -28.63
N ALA A 380 -2.60 -19.94 -28.99
CA ALA A 380 -1.63 -19.25 -29.82
C ALA A 380 -0.26 -19.15 -29.11
N ASN A 381 0.80 -19.28 -29.92
CA ASN A 381 2.18 -18.98 -29.52
C ASN A 381 2.59 -17.69 -30.23
N ILE A 382 2.56 -16.58 -29.51
CA ILE A 382 2.69 -15.24 -30.08
C ILE A 382 4.09 -14.65 -29.87
N GLY A 383 4.62 -13.99 -30.87
CA GLY A 383 5.83 -13.16 -30.77
C GLY A 383 5.51 -11.70 -30.47
N GLU A 384 4.36 -11.24 -30.99
CA GLU A 384 3.82 -9.89 -30.83
C GLU A 384 2.29 -9.94 -30.71
N PHE A 385 1.69 -8.95 -30.12
CA PHE A 385 0.22 -8.83 -30.03
C PHE A 385 -0.39 -8.40 -31.37
N SER A 386 -1.49 -9.04 -31.75
CA SER A 386 -2.25 -8.65 -32.92
C SER A 386 -2.94 -7.28 -32.71
N SER A 387 -3.08 -6.52 -33.79
CA SER A 387 -3.79 -5.22 -33.75
C SER A 387 -5.24 -5.36 -33.26
N ASN A 388 -5.86 -6.50 -33.55
CA ASN A 388 -7.21 -6.83 -33.09
C ASN A 388 -7.26 -7.03 -31.58
N ALA A 389 -6.34 -7.82 -31.00
CA ALA A 389 -6.23 -8.05 -29.57
C ALA A 389 -5.92 -6.76 -28.82
N ILE A 390 -5.00 -5.92 -29.33
CA ILE A 390 -4.70 -4.62 -28.74
C ILE A 390 -5.96 -3.74 -28.71
N SER A 391 -6.69 -3.63 -29.84
CA SER A 391 -7.88 -2.80 -29.92
C SER A 391 -8.98 -3.26 -28.99
N LYS A 392 -9.29 -4.56 -28.97
CA LYS A 392 -10.29 -5.14 -28.09
C LYS A 392 -9.91 -5.06 -26.62
N GLY A 393 -8.65 -5.39 -26.28
CA GLY A 393 -8.14 -5.34 -24.91
C GLY A 393 -8.17 -3.93 -24.33
N CYS A 394 -7.86 -2.90 -25.13
CA CYS A 394 -8.00 -1.49 -24.73
C CYS A 394 -9.46 -1.12 -24.42
N ILE A 395 -10.41 -1.54 -25.25
CA ILE A 395 -11.84 -1.28 -25.01
C ILE A 395 -12.32 -2.02 -23.77
N THR A 396 -12.01 -3.32 -23.64
CA THR A 396 -12.36 -4.13 -22.49
C THR A 396 -11.80 -3.54 -21.19
N PHE A 397 -10.54 -3.08 -21.21
CA PHE A 397 -9.93 -2.39 -20.07
C PHE A 397 -10.68 -1.12 -19.71
N CYS A 398 -11.01 -0.25 -20.69
CA CYS A 398 -11.72 1.00 -20.43
C CYS A 398 -13.11 0.76 -19.85
N LYS A 399 -13.85 -0.24 -20.35
CA LYS A 399 -15.18 -0.60 -19.85
C LYS A 399 -15.15 -1.14 -18.40
N LYS A 400 -14.15 -1.96 -18.05
CA LYS A 400 -14.03 -2.61 -16.74
C LYS A 400 -13.16 -1.83 -15.73
N PHE A 401 -12.71 -0.64 -16.10
CA PHE A 401 -11.87 0.17 -15.21
C PHE A 401 -12.66 0.68 -14.01
N ASP A 402 -12.07 0.58 -12.82
CA ASP A 402 -12.70 1.08 -11.58
C ASP A 402 -12.54 2.61 -11.45
N TYR A 403 -13.39 3.35 -12.13
CA TYR A 403 -13.42 4.83 -12.08
C TYR A 403 -13.82 5.35 -10.71
N ILE A 404 -14.59 4.58 -9.93
CA ILE A 404 -15.05 4.97 -8.60
C ILE A 404 -13.86 5.04 -7.65
N SER A 405 -12.90 4.15 -7.80
CA SER A 405 -11.71 4.13 -6.94
C SER A 405 -10.79 5.34 -7.13
N LEU A 406 -10.92 6.07 -8.23
CA LEU A 406 -10.18 7.31 -8.49
C LEU A 406 -10.83 8.54 -7.84
N GLN A 407 -12.06 8.43 -7.35
CA GLN A 407 -12.75 9.55 -6.72
C GLN A 407 -12.27 9.70 -5.27
N PRO A 408 -11.73 10.87 -4.90
CA PRO A 408 -11.17 11.09 -3.55
C PRO A 408 -12.24 11.20 -2.46
N SER A 409 -13.52 11.40 -2.82
CA SER A 409 -14.63 11.47 -1.89
C SER A 409 -15.79 10.61 -2.37
N ARG A 410 -16.16 9.63 -1.55
CA ARG A 410 -17.29 8.72 -1.81
C ARG A 410 -18.59 9.19 -1.15
N THR A 411 -18.88 10.47 -1.15
CA THR A 411 -20.16 10.96 -0.63
C THR A 411 -21.33 10.47 -1.50
N GLY A 412 -21.85 9.30 -1.15
CA GLY A 412 -23.23 8.87 -1.35
C GLY A 412 -23.73 8.53 -2.77
N LYS A 413 -22.93 8.68 -3.85
CA LYS A 413 -23.47 8.61 -5.21
C LYS A 413 -22.54 7.97 -6.24
N SER A 414 -22.02 6.78 -5.96
CA SER A 414 -21.23 6.01 -6.94
C SER A 414 -22.00 5.72 -8.23
N ASN A 415 -23.31 5.51 -8.15
CA ASN A 415 -24.17 5.29 -9.30
C ASN A 415 -24.30 6.54 -10.20
N ASP A 416 -24.12 7.74 -9.64
CA ASP A 416 -24.16 8.96 -10.43
C ASP A 416 -22.95 9.08 -11.38
N LEU A 417 -21.76 8.65 -10.96
CA LEU A 417 -20.54 8.74 -11.78
C LEU A 417 -20.69 7.98 -13.10
N ILE A 418 -21.07 6.71 -13.04
CA ILE A 418 -21.28 5.88 -14.24
C ILE A 418 -22.40 6.46 -15.12
N SER A 419 -23.50 6.92 -14.53
CA SER A 419 -24.57 7.57 -15.26
C SER A 419 -24.09 8.83 -16.02
N TRP A 420 -23.26 9.67 -15.38
CA TRP A 420 -22.69 10.85 -16.03
C TRP A 420 -21.69 10.48 -17.12
N MET A 421 -20.88 9.46 -16.91
CA MET A 421 -19.95 8.97 -17.93
C MET A 421 -20.70 8.40 -19.14
N ASN A 422 -21.76 7.61 -18.93
CA ASN A 422 -22.59 7.12 -20.02
C ASN A 422 -23.23 8.26 -20.83
N LYS A 423 -23.67 9.33 -20.18
CA LYS A 423 -24.17 10.53 -20.90
C LYS A 423 -23.11 11.15 -21.79
N ILE A 424 -21.86 11.21 -21.34
CA ILE A 424 -20.74 11.71 -22.16
C ILE A 424 -20.44 10.76 -23.33
N LEU A 425 -20.47 9.45 -23.12
CA LEU A 425 -20.29 8.48 -24.21
C LEU A 425 -21.39 8.62 -25.29
N CYS A 426 -22.66 8.76 -24.87
CA CYS A 426 -23.77 8.97 -25.76
C CYS A 426 -23.65 10.26 -26.57
N LEU A 427 -23.12 11.33 -25.99
CA LEU A 427 -22.88 12.60 -26.66
C LEU A 427 -21.85 12.50 -27.80
N ARG A 428 -20.92 11.55 -27.74
CA ARG A 428 -19.85 11.26 -28.72
C ARG A 428 -18.93 12.45 -29.04
N LEU A 429 -18.81 13.40 -28.13
CA LEU A 429 -17.96 14.57 -28.29
C LEU A 429 -16.89 14.60 -27.16
N VAL A 430 -15.62 14.68 -27.53
CA VAL A 430 -14.51 14.85 -26.61
C VAL A 430 -14.47 16.28 -26.04
N SER A 431 -15.00 17.25 -26.83
CA SER A 431 -15.11 18.64 -26.41
C SER A 431 -16.45 19.19 -26.89
N PHE A 432 -17.17 19.92 -26.03
CA PHE A 432 -18.51 20.40 -26.32
C PHE A 432 -18.83 21.69 -25.56
N THR A 433 -19.85 22.42 -26.05
CA THR A 433 -20.43 23.58 -25.36
C THR A 433 -21.69 23.18 -24.61
N ALA A 434 -22.14 24.00 -23.65
CA ALA A 434 -23.42 23.79 -22.96
C ALA A 434 -24.61 23.69 -23.95
N LYS A 435 -24.57 24.49 -25.05
CA LYS A 435 -25.58 24.44 -26.10
C LYS A 435 -25.59 23.06 -26.79
N GLN A 436 -24.45 22.57 -27.25
CA GLN A 436 -24.35 21.23 -27.88
C GLN A 436 -24.87 20.12 -26.97
N TYR A 437 -24.60 20.21 -25.67
CA TYR A 437 -25.12 19.27 -24.67
C TYR A 437 -26.65 19.37 -24.56
N GLY A 438 -27.19 20.57 -24.48
CA GLY A 438 -28.65 20.80 -24.44
C GLY A 438 -29.37 20.39 -25.74
N ASP A 439 -28.80 20.69 -26.90
CA ASP A 439 -29.35 20.29 -28.20
C ASP A 439 -29.45 18.76 -28.36
N PHE A 440 -28.49 18.01 -27.74
CA PHE A 440 -28.51 16.55 -27.70
C PHE A 440 -29.57 16.00 -26.72
N TYR A 441 -29.64 16.58 -25.50
CA TYR A 441 -30.60 16.19 -24.46
C TYR A 441 -31.79 17.16 -24.43
N LYS A 442 -32.62 17.12 -25.45
CA LYS A 442 -33.74 18.10 -25.73
C LYS A 442 -34.73 18.29 -24.57
N ASP A 443 -34.85 17.32 -23.67
CA ASP A 443 -35.79 17.37 -22.54
C ASP A 443 -35.25 18.19 -21.36
N LEU A 444 -33.98 18.67 -21.42
CA LEU A 444 -33.35 19.42 -20.35
C LEU A 444 -33.55 20.93 -20.53
N ASN A 445 -33.97 21.61 -19.46
CA ASN A 445 -33.93 23.07 -19.39
C ASN A 445 -32.52 23.58 -19.02
N ASP A 446 -32.25 24.87 -19.21
CA ASP A 446 -30.96 25.50 -19.01
C ASP A 446 -30.39 25.29 -17.58
N LYS A 447 -31.29 25.29 -16.60
CA LYS A 447 -30.91 25.04 -15.18
C LYS A 447 -30.41 23.61 -14.97
N ALA A 448 -31.07 22.64 -15.59
CA ALA A 448 -30.66 21.24 -15.54
C ALA A 448 -29.32 21.02 -16.26
N ILE A 449 -29.16 21.62 -17.47
CA ILE A 449 -27.88 21.57 -18.22
C ILE A 449 -26.74 22.13 -17.38
N SER A 450 -26.92 23.31 -16.77
CA SER A 450 -25.90 23.92 -15.89
C SER A 450 -25.56 23.03 -14.70
N ASN A 451 -26.55 22.39 -14.09
CA ASN A 451 -26.33 21.46 -12.98
C ASN A 451 -25.58 20.20 -13.43
N HIS A 452 -25.92 19.62 -14.59
CA HIS A 452 -25.23 18.46 -15.14
C HIS A 452 -23.75 18.76 -15.38
N ILE A 453 -23.45 19.89 -16.02
CA ILE A 453 -22.07 20.34 -16.27
C ILE A 453 -21.30 20.51 -14.95
N LYS A 454 -21.89 21.20 -13.96
CA LYS A 454 -21.28 21.36 -12.63
C LYS A 454 -20.99 20.03 -11.94
N GLN A 455 -21.90 19.06 -12.03
CA GLN A 455 -21.68 17.73 -11.44
C GLN A 455 -20.55 16.99 -12.16
N MET A 456 -20.51 16.99 -13.49
CA MET A 456 -19.43 16.37 -14.27
C MET A 456 -18.07 17.04 -14.00
N GLN A 457 -18.03 18.37 -13.78
CA GLN A 457 -16.82 19.08 -13.38
C GLN A 457 -16.38 18.69 -11.96
N LYS A 458 -17.35 18.62 -11.02
CA LYS A 458 -17.08 18.20 -9.64
C LYS A 458 -16.52 16.78 -9.57
N LEU A 459 -16.97 15.89 -10.45
CA LEU A 459 -16.50 14.51 -10.59
C LEU A 459 -15.22 14.40 -11.43
N ASN A 460 -14.69 15.54 -11.91
CA ASN A 460 -13.50 15.60 -12.76
C ASN A 460 -13.63 14.79 -14.08
N ILE A 461 -14.85 14.60 -14.56
CA ILE A 461 -15.11 13.96 -15.87
C ILE A 461 -14.76 14.93 -16.99
N ILE A 462 -15.13 16.20 -16.82
CA ILE A 462 -14.86 17.29 -17.74
C ILE A 462 -14.19 18.46 -17.04
N LYS A 463 -13.49 19.30 -17.81
CA LYS A 463 -12.93 20.59 -17.35
C LYS A 463 -13.23 21.70 -18.35
N ASN A 464 -13.19 22.96 -17.89
CA ASN A 464 -13.22 24.08 -18.81
C ASN A 464 -11.98 24.06 -19.70
N ARG A 465 -12.16 24.25 -20.98
CA ARG A 465 -11.07 24.51 -21.91
C ARG A 465 -10.63 25.98 -21.79
N LEU A 466 -9.32 26.23 -21.81
CA LEU A 466 -8.76 27.58 -21.67
C LEU A 466 -9.14 28.49 -22.86
N LEU A 467 -9.39 27.91 -24.01
CA LEU A 467 -9.81 28.66 -25.22
C LEU A 467 -11.34 28.53 -25.41
N PRO A 468 -12.08 29.65 -25.47
CA PRO A 468 -13.48 29.59 -25.79
C PRO A 468 -13.69 29.08 -27.24
N SER A 469 -14.92 28.69 -27.58
CA SER A 469 -15.33 28.40 -28.97
C SER A 469 -15.15 29.64 -29.85
N GLU A 470 -15.17 29.46 -31.17
CA GLU A 470 -15.14 30.55 -32.15
C GLU A 470 -16.20 31.62 -31.87
N ASN A 471 -17.30 31.26 -31.22
CA ASN A 471 -18.41 32.16 -30.83
C ASN A 471 -18.28 32.67 -29.36
N GLY A 472 -17.12 32.57 -28.72
CA GLY A 472 -16.89 33.06 -27.35
C GLY A 472 -17.57 32.25 -26.24
N MET A 473 -18.20 31.10 -26.55
CA MET A 473 -18.87 30.26 -25.56
C MET A 473 -17.88 29.39 -24.81
N ALA A 474 -18.12 29.17 -23.50
CA ALA A 474 -17.33 28.23 -22.68
C ALA A 474 -17.38 26.82 -23.29
N THR A 475 -16.21 26.22 -23.48
CA THR A 475 -16.03 24.87 -24.00
C THR A 475 -15.56 23.95 -22.89
N TYR A 476 -16.18 22.79 -22.79
CA TYR A 476 -15.86 21.73 -21.85
C TYR A 476 -15.12 20.60 -22.56
N GLN A 477 -14.13 20.04 -21.93
CA GLN A 477 -13.32 18.95 -22.48
C GLN A 477 -13.34 17.75 -21.53
N VAL A 478 -13.54 16.56 -22.06
CA VAL A 478 -13.39 15.30 -21.34
C VAL A 478 -11.95 15.15 -20.87
N VAL A 479 -11.75 14.75 -19.62
CA VAL A 479 -10.41 14.71 -18.96
C VAL A 479 -9.77 13.35 -19.08
N ASP A 480 -10.52 12.28 -18.83
CA ASP A 480 -9.99 10.93 -18.73
C ASP A 480 -9.70 10.32 -20.12
N PRO A 481 -8.46 9.88 -20.40
CA PRO A 481 -8.08 9.33 -21.70
C PRO A 481 -8.83 8.03 -22.04
N ARG A 482 -9.32 7.29 -21.04
CA ARG A 482 -10.09 6.06 -21.25
C ARG A 482 -11.49 6.37 -21.78
N ILE A 483 -12.13 7.41 -21.22
CA ILE A 483 -13.43 7.91 -21.73
C ILE A 483 -13.26 8.45 -23.13
N ILE A 484 -12.21 9.24 -23.39
CA ILE A 484 -11.88 9.76 -24.73
C ILE A 484 -11.73 8.60 -25.72
N HIS A 485 -10.96 7.58 -25.37
CA HIS A 485 -10.72 6.41 -26.22
C HIS A 485 -12.04 5.69 -26.57
N MET A 486 -12.94 5.53 -25.58
CA MET A 486 -14.25 4.91 -25.83
C MET A 486 -15.13 5.76 -26.76
N ILE A 487 -15.14 7.10 -26.61
CA ILE A 487 -15.84 8.01 -27.53
C ILE A 487 -15.33 7.83 -28.96
N GLU A 488 -14.00 7.83 -29.16
CA GLU A 488 -13.35 7.67 -30.46
C GLU A 488 -13.63 6.31 -31.10
N ARG A 489 -13.88 5.28 -30.29
CA ARG A 489 -14.23 3.92 -30.74
C ARG A 489 -15.73 3.67 -30.84
N GLY A 490 -16.57 4.68 -30.60
CA GLY A 490 -18.02 4.59 -30.73
C GLY A 490 -18.69 3.73 -29.66
N VAL A 491 -18.06 3.53 -28.52
CA VAL A 491 -18.65 2.84 -27.36
C VAL A 491 -19.67 3.77 -26.72
N LEU A 492 -20.88 3.25 -26.40
CA LEU A 492 -22.00 4.05 -25.92
C LEU A 492 -22.27 3.94 -24.43
N GLU A 493 -21.81 2.87 -23.80
CA GLU A 493 -22.04 2.58 -22.38
C GLU A 493 -20.93 1.76 -21.75
N PHE A 494 -20.82 1.88 -20.45
CA PHE A 494 -20.02 0.97 -19.59
C PHE A 494 -20.80 -0.31 -19.31
N ASP A 495 -20.07 -1.38 -19.08
CA ASP A 495 -20.66 -2.68 -18.71
C ASP A 495 -21.26 -2.62 -17.30
#